data_531f4542cdc19689698d8bc7fae25fed
#
_entry.id   531f4542cdc19689698d8bc7fae25fed
#
_cell.length_a   1.000
_cell.length_b   1.000
_cell.length_c   1.000
_cell.angle_alpha   90.00
_cell.angle_beta   90.00
_cell.angle_gamma   90.00
#
_symmetry.space_group_name_H-M   'P 1'
#
loop_
_entity.id
_entity.type
_entity.pdbx_description
1 polymer ?
#
loop_
_entity_poly.entity_id
_entity_poly.type
_entity_poly.pdbx_seq_one_letter_code
_entity_poly.pdbx_strand_id
1 'polypeptide(L)'
;AVALGHDLGHTPFGHAGEYAIRDWFLQPAQAHLMALLSPAQAADLCQFEGNAHGLRILTQLEYHPNEGGMRLTYATLGAYLKYPWLSQPLSGGIASHKRAKFGCYHTEKHLLATTAEQLGLIAQGDYRWCRHPLAYLLEAADDICYTLIDLEDGLALNMLRYEEIEPLFLQLLDDLPPPPELKQD
;
A
#
# COMPACT_ATOMS: atom_id res chain seq x y z
N ALA A 1 10.10 -9.88 4.63
CA ALA A 1 10.57 -8.78 3.80
C ALA A 1 9.44 -7.79 3.49
N VAL A 2 8.30 -8.25 2.95
CA VAL A 2 7.20 -7.36 2.54
C VAL A 2 6.66 -6.53 3.72
N ALA A 3 6.40 -7.16 4.86
CA ALA A 3 5.90 -6.48 6.06
C ALA A 3 6.80 -5.33 6.54
N LEU A 4 8.12 -5.45 6.35
CA LEU A 4 9.06 -4.37 6.69
C LEU A 4 9.01 -3.17 5.73
N GLY A 5 8.53 -3.38 4.52
CA GLY A 5 8.56 -2.37 3.46
C GLY A 5 7.18 -1.82 3.07
N HIS A 6 6.09 -2.35 3.63
CA HIS A 6 4.74 -2.07 3.12
C HIS A 6 4.36 -0.58 3.19
N ASP A 7 4.90 0.15 4.17
CA ASP A 7 4.62 1.57 4.41
C ASP A 7 5.69 2.55 3.89
N LEU A 8 6.74 2.06 3.22
CA LEU A 8 7.86 2.90 2.76
C LEU A 8 7.45 4.07 1.86
N GLY A 9 6.35 3.94 1.15
CA GLY A 9 5.84 4.98 0.24
C GLY A 9 4.86 5.96 0.87
N HIS A 10 4.44 5.73 2.11
CA HIS A 10 3.48 6.58 2.78
C HIS A 10 4.06 7.95 3.10
N THR A 11 3.24 8.97 2.93
CA THR A 11 3.58 10.35 3.26
C THR A 11 3.48 10.59 4.76
N PRO A 12 4.15 11.64 5.29
CA PRO A 12 3.85 12.13 6.62
C PRO A 12 2.34 12.38 6.79
N PHE A 13 1.78 11.98 7.91
CA PHE A 13 0.34 12.02 8.20
C PHE A 13 -0.53 11.10 7.32
N GLY A 14 0.05 10.04 6.73
CA GLY A 14 -0.67 9.01 5.99
C GLY A 14 -1.54 9.56 4.86
N HIS A 15 -2.81 9.17 4.81
CA HIS A 15 -3.75 9.59 3.78
C HIS A 15 -3.97 11.12 3.71
N ALA A 16 -3.84 11.83 4.84
CA ALA A 16 -3.95 13.29 4.82
C ALA A 16 -2.82 13.93 4.01
N GLY A 17 -1.60 13.40 4.11
CA GLY A 17 -0.46 13.82 3.30
C GLY A 17 -0.65 13.48 1.81
N GLU A 18 -1.17 12.29 1.48
CA GLU A 18 -1.51 11.93 0.10
C GLU A 18 -2.52 12.92 -0.50
N TYR A 19 -3.58 13.23 0.24
CA TYR A 19 -4.59 14.20 -0.22
C TYR A 19 -4.01 15.59 -0.42
N ALA A 20 -3.12 16.04 0.47
CA ALA A 20 -2.46 17.33 0.31
C ALA A 20 -1.61 17.39 -0.97
N ILE A 21 -0.88 16.32 -1.31
CA ILE A 21 -0.11 16.22 -2.54
C ILE A 21 -1.03 16.25 -3.76
N ARG A 22 -2.10 15.46 -3.77
CA ARG A 22 -3.09 15.41 -4.86
C ARG A 22 -3.75 16.77 -5.06
N ASP A 23 -4.23 17.39 -3.98
CA ASP A 23 -4.88 18.70 -4.01
C ASP A 23 -3.92 19.79 -4.51
N TRP A 24 -2.62 19.69 -4.19
CA TRP A 24 -1.63 20.63 -4.70
C TRP A 24 -1.49 20.57 -6.23
N PHE A 25 -1.39 19.36 -6.81
CA PHE A 25 -1.30 19.19 -8.27
C PHE A 25 -2.58 19.60 -8.99
N LEU A 26 -3.74 19.51 -8.35
CA LEU A 26 -5.04 19.88 -8.91
C LEU A 26 -5.34 21.40 -8.85
N GLN A 27 -4.50 22.20 -8.20
CA GLN A 27 -4.69 23.64 -8.13
C GLN A 27 -4.48 24.32 -9.48
N PRO A 28 -5.27 25.32 -9.86
CA PRO A 28 -5.09 26.08 -11.09
C PRO A 28 -3.68 26.68 -11.25
N ALA A 29 -3.05 27.04 -10.13
CA ALA A 29 -1.67 27.54 -10.12
C ALA A 29 -0.65 26.56 -10.69
N GLN A 30 -0.94 25.25 -10.68
CA GLN A 30 -0.07 24.19 -11.20
C GLN A 30 -0.35 23.83 -12.67
N ALA A 31 -1.30 24.51 -13.33
CA ALA A 31 -1.68 24.20 -14.72
C ALA A 31 -0.49 24.23 -15.69
N HIS A 32 0.49 25.11 -15.45
CA HIS A 32 1.70 25.20 -16.26
C HIS A 32 2.60 23.95 -16.13
N LEU A 33 2.69 23.36 -14.96
CA LEU A 33 3.42 22.10 -14.75
C LEU A 33 2.66 20.92 -15.36
N MET A 34 1.35 20.89 -15.14
CA MET A 34 0.50 19.83 -15.68
C MET A 34 0.49 19.79 -17.20
N ALA A 35 0.63 20.94 -17.86
CA ALA A 35 0.72 21.02 -19.33
C ALA A 35 2.00 20.41 -19.90
N LEU A 36 3.05 20.21 -19.09
CA LEU A 36 4.30 19.58 -19.52
C LEU A 36 4.24 18.03 -19.40
N LEU A 37 3.21 17.49 -18.77
CA LEU A 37 3.07 16.07 -18.49
C LEU A 37 2.20 15.38 -19.53
N SER A 38 2.51 14.12 -19.81
CA SER A 38 1.57 13.26 -20.51
C SER A 38 0.32 13.00 -19.65
N PRO A 39 -0.83 12.63 -20.26
CA PRO A 39 -2.03 12.29 -19.48
C PRO A 39 -1.79 11.22 -18.41
N ALA A 40 -0.92 10.23 -18.67
CA ALA A 40 -0.56 9.18 -17.75
C ALA A 40 0.24 9.71 -16.54
N GLN A 41 1.24 10.55 -16.78
CA GLN A 41 2.01 11.20 -15.70
C GLN A 41 1.13 12.15 -14.87
N ALA A 42 0.25 12.89 -15.52
CA ALA A 42 -0.72 13.73 -14.82
C ALA A 42 -1.65 12.90 -13.92
N ALA A 43 -2.11 11.74 -14.40
CA ALA A 43 -2.93 10.83 -13.61
C ALA A 43 -2.17 10.30 -12.39
N ASP A 44 -0.90 9.90 -12.54
CA ASP A 44 -0.05 9.41 -11.46
C ASP A 44 0.11 10.46 -10.34
N LEU A 45 0.35 11.73 -10.71
CA LEU A 45 0.59 12.80 -9.73
C LEU A 45 -0.71 13.27 -9.06
N CYS A 46 -1.79 13.47 -9.85
CA CYS A 46 -3.08 13.90 -9.31
C CYS A 46 -3.79 12.82 -8.48
N GLN A 47 -3.36 11.58 -8.59
CA GLN A 47 -3.88 10.46 -7.81
C GLN A 47 -2.80 9.88 -6.88
N PHE A 48 -1.73 10.61 -6.61
CA PHE A 48 -0.59 10.13 -5.80
C PHE A 48 -1.01 9.08 -4.76
N GLU A 49 -0.30 7.96 -4.71
CA GLU A 49 -0.66 6.82 -3.88
C GLU A 49 0.59 6.23 -3.24
N GLY A 50 0.58 6.09 -1.90
CA GLY A 50 1.71 5.62 -1.12
C GLY A 50 2.22 4.24 -1.53
N ASN A 51 1.32 3.30 -1.85
CA ASN A 51 1.73 1.96 -2.30
C ASN A 51 2.50 1.99 -3.64
N ALA A 52 2.06 2.83 -4.59
CA ALA A 52 2.78 3.01 -5.85
C ALA A 52 4.13 3.70 -5.63
N HIS A 53 4.17 4.66 -4.73
CA HIS A 53 5.42 5.36 -4.38
C HIS A 53 6.41 4.42 -3.69
N GLY A 54 5.94 3.56 -2.79
CA GLY A 54 6.76 2.54 -2.15
C GLY A 54 7.34 1.54 -3.14
N LEU A 55 6.55 1.09 -4.13
CA LEU A 55 7.09 0.26 -5.21
C LEU A 55 8.24 0.96 -5.93
N ARG A 56 8.09 2.25 -6.26
CA ARG A 56 9.16 3.05 -6.88
C ARG A 56 10.40 3.14 -6.00
N ILE A 57 10.24 3.42 -4.70
CA ILE A 57 11.36 3.46 -3.76
C ILE A 57 12.11 2.14 -3.82
N LEU A 58 11.42 1.02 -3.64
CA LEU A 58 12.03 -0.31 -3.58
C LEU A 58 12.70 -0.74 -4.89
N THR A 59 12.18 -0.30 -6.04
CA THR A 59 12.61 -0.83 -7.33
C THR A 59 13.46 0.13 -8.16
N GLN A 60 13.48 1.42 -7.80
CA GLN A 60 14.19 2.45 -8.57
C GLN A 60 15.15 3.29 -7.72
N LEU A 61 14.80 3.62 -6.48
CA LEU A 61 15.54 4.61 -5.70
C LEU A 61 16.48 4.00 -4.68
N GLU A 62 16.07 2.93 -4.02
CA GLU A 62 16.90 2.25 -3.03
C GLU A 62 18.08 1.53 -3.70
N TYR A 63 19.18 1.46 -3.00
CA TYR A 63 20.38 0.78 -3.45
C TYR A 63 21.00 1.39 -4.72
N HIS A 64 20.87 2.70 -4.89
CA HIS A 64 21.59 3.43 -5.93
C HIS A 64 23.14 3.24 -5.76
N PRO A 65 23.92 2.96 -6.79
CA PRO A 65 23.67 3.16 -8.21
C PRO A 65 23.22 1.92 -9.00
N ASN A 66 22.77 0.87 -8.35
CA ASN A 66 22.36 -0.35 -9.04
C ASN A 66 21.01 -0.17 -9.74
N GLU A 67 20.96 -0.59 -11.00
CA GLU A 67 19.72 -0.62 -11.75
C GLU A 67 18.74 -1.64 -11.15
N GLY A 68 17.47 -1.27 -11.00
CA GLY A 68 16.42 -2.11 -10.43
C GLY A 68 16.29 -2.02 -8.89
N GLY A 69 16.85 -1.00 -8.26
CA GLY A 69 16.71 -0.74 -6.83
C GLY A 69 17.22 -1.89 -5.98
N MET A 70 16.42 -2.34 -5.01
CA MET A 70 16.77 -3.46 -4.09
C MET A 70 16.82 -4.85 -4.76
N ARG A 71 16.44 -4.97 -6.03
CA ARG A 71 16.41 -6.25 -6.77
C ARG A 71 15.67 -7.36 -6.04
N LEU A 72 14.49 -7.03 -5.53
CA LEU A 72 13.60 -7.98 -4.85
C LEU A 72 13.12 -9.06 -5.82
N THR A 73 12.84 -10.24 -5.30
CA THR A 73 12.26 -11.32 -6.10
C THR A 73 10.85 -10.97 -6.55
N TYR A 74 10.39 -11.52 -7.67
CA TYR A 74 9.02 -11.33 -8.15
C TYR A 74 7.99 -11.75 -7.10
N ALA A 75 8.25 -12.82 -6.33
CA ALA A 75 7.37 -13.24 -5.24
C ALA A 75 7.23 -12.16 -4.15
N THR A 76 8.32 -11.47 -3.80
CA THR A 76 8.30 -10.35 -2.87
C THR A 76 7.54 -9.16 -3.45
N LEU A 77 7.80 -8.80 -4.72
CA LEU A 77 7.10 -7.71 -5.40
C LEU A 77 5.60 -8.01 -5.54
N GLY A 78 5.23 -9.23 -5.91
CA GLY A 78 3.83 -9.63 -6.01
C GLY A 78 3.09 -9.55 -4.67
N ALA A 79 3.74 -9.97 -3.59
CA ALA A 79 3.19 -9.86 -2.25
C ALA A 79 3.07 -8.40 -1.76
N TYR A 80 3.98 -7.53 -2.21
CA TYR A 80 3.95 -6.09 -1.94
C TYR A 80 2.80 -5.38 -2.66
N LEU A 81 2.47 -5.82 -3.88
CA LEU A 81 1.46 -5.20 -4.74
C LEU A 81 0.03 -5.39 -4.20
N LYS A 82 -0.36 -4.58 -3.23
CA LYS A 82 -1.74 -4.52 -2.71
C LYS A 82 -2.73 -4.16 -3.81
N TYR A 83 -2.31 -3.33 -4.78
CA TYR A 83 -3.10 -2.87 -5.92
C TYR A 83 -2.32 -3.11 -7.22
N PRO A 84 -2.36 -4.32 -7.80
CA PRO A 84 -1.56 -4.65 -8.99
C PRO A 84 -2.15 -4.04 -10.27
N TRP A 85 -2.27 -2.72 -10.32
CA TRP A 85 -2.73 -1.93 -11.47
C TRP A 85 -2.18 -0.50 -11.45
N LEU A 86 -2.29 0.16 -12.61
CA LEU A 86 -1.87 1.55 -12.82
C LEU A 86 -2.95 2.54 -12.38
N SER A 87 -2.56 3.81 -12.23
CA SER A 87 -3.51 4.91 -12.07
C SER A 87 -4.46 4.97 -13.27
N GLN A 88 -5.70 5.40 -13.05
CA GLN A 88 -6.69 5.52 -14.12
C GLN A 88 -6.69 6.94 -14.69
N PRO A 89 -7.08 7.12 -15.96
CA PRO A 89 -7.23 8.44 -16.54
C PRO A 89 -8.10 9.35 -15.67
N LEU A 90 -7.77 10.65 -15.65
CA LEU A 90 -8.53 11.66 -14.91
C LEU A 90 -9.91 11.88 -15.55
N SER A 91 -10.83 10.96 -15.33
CA SER A 91 -12.22 11.00 -15.79
C SER A 91 -13.15 11.12 -14.58
N GLY A 92 -13.96 12.19 -14.53
CA GLY A 92 -14.85 12.46 -13.40
C GLY A 92 -14.27 13.47 -12.42
N GLY A 93 -15.11 14.28 -11.78
CA GLY A 93 -14.69 15.42 -10.97
C GLY A 93 -13.71 15.10 -9.83
N ILE A 94 -13.14 16.12 -9.23
CA ILE A 94 -12.12 16.10 -8.17
C ILE A 94 -12.42 15.07 -7.03
N ALA A 95 -13.70 14.87 -6.71
CA ALA A 95 -14.12 13.96 -5.65
C ALA A 95 -13.80 12.46 -5.94
N SER A 96 -13.71 12.04 -7.22
CA SER A 96 -13.42 10.67 -7.59
C SER A 96 -11.93 10.33 -7.43
N HIS A 97 -11.05 11.32 -7.51
CA HIS A 97 -9.60 11.15 -7.45
C HIS A 97 -9.08 10.90 -6.02
N LYS A 98 -9.80 11.42 -5.01
CA LYS A 98 -9.42 11.24 -3.58
C LYS A 98 -9.45 9.79 -3.11
N ARG A 99 -10.15 8.90 -3.82
CA ARG A 99 -10.29 7.49 -3.46
C ARG A 99 -9.57 6.52 -4.42
N ALA A 100 -8.89 7.06 -5.41
CA ALA A 100 -8.17 6.20 -6.35
C ALA A 100 -7.05 5.46 -5.63
N LYS A 101 -7.02 4.15 -5.78
CA LYS A 101 -5.97 3.25 -5.29
C LYS A 101 -5.34 2.55 -6.48
N PHE A 102 -4.00 2.54 -6.52
CA PHE A 102 -3.21 1.81 -7.50
C PHE A 102 -1.83 1.51 -6.90
N GLY A 103 -1.10 0.55 -7.43
CA GLY A 103 0.15 0.11 -6.82
C GLY A 103 1.37 0.30 -7.70
N CYS A 104 1.22 0.95 -8.87
CA CYS A 104 2.33 1.15 -9.78
C CYS A 104 2.11 2.40 -10.64
N TYR A 105 3.13 3.24 -10.75
CA TYR A 105 3.12 4.38 -11.68
C TYR A 105 3.34 3.89 -13.13
N HIS A 106 2.91 4.68 -14.10
CA HIS A 106 3.04 4.34 -15.51
C HIS A 106 4.50 4.17 -15.97
N THR A 107 5.43 4.80 -15.29
CA THR A 107 6.87 4.64 -15.57
C THR A 107 7.39 3.24 -15.25
N GLU A 108 6.83 2.58 -14.25
CA GLU A 108 7.18 1.21 -13.84
C GLU A 108 6.24 0.13 -14.42
N LYS A 109 5.38 0.46 -15.37
CA LYS A 109 4.36 -0.47 -15.92
C LYS A 109 4.96 -1.78 -16.47
N HIS A 110 6.16 -1.74 -17.03
CA HIS A 110 6.83 -2.94 -17.54
C HIS A 110 7.25 -3.87 -16.42
N LEU A 111 7.73 -3.33 -15.29
CA LEU A 111 8.05 -4.12 -14.10
C LEU A 111 6.78 -4.79 -13.54
N LEU A 112 5.67 -4.05 -13.47
CA LEU A 112 4.38 -4.60 -13.04
C LEU A 112 3.94 -5.76 -13.94
N ALA A 113 3.97 -5.57 -15.26
CA ALA A 113 3.58 -6.60 -16.23
C ALA A 113 4.49 -7.83 -16.13
N THR A 114 5.81 -7.64 -16.10
CA THR A 114 6.77 -8.76 -15.94
C THR A 114 6.56 -9.51 -14.62
N THR A 115 6.34 -8.78 -13.53
CA THR A 115 6.06 -9.40 -12.22
C THR A 115 4.80 -10.25 -12.27
N ALA A 116 3.73 -9.71 -12.85
CA ALA A 116 2.46 -10.42 -12.97
C ALA A 116 2.57 -11.68 -13.84
N GLU A 117 3.30 -11.58 -14.97
CA GLU A 117 3.55 -12.70 -15.88
C GLU A 117 4.38 -13.80 -15.19
N GLN A 118 5.49 -13.44 -14.53
CA GLN A 118 6.35 -14.40 -13.84
C GLN A 118 5.66 -15.13 -12.69
N LEU A 119 4.66 -14.51 -12.09
CA LEU A 119 3.86 -15.10 -11.02
C LEU A 119 2.57 -15.77 -11.51
N GLY A 120 2.26 -15.69 -12.80
CA GLY A 120 1.02 -16.22 -13.34
C GLY A 120 -0.23 -15.54 -12.77
N LEU A 121 -0.18 -14.23 -12.47
CA LEU A 121 -1.33 -13.51 -11.93
C LEU A 121 -2.43 -13.41 -12.99
N ILE A 122 -3.68 -13.61 -12.59
CA ILE A 122 -4.83 -13.58 -13.49
C ILE A 122 -5.10 -12.14 -13.94
N ALA A 123 -5.02 -11.91 -15.25
CA ALA A 123 -5.32 -10.61 -15.84
C ALA A 123 -6.82 -10.26 -15.70
N GLN A 124 -7.10 -9.02 -15.36
CA GLN A 124 -8.45 -8.45 -15.23
C GLN A 124 -8.71 -7.32 -16.22
N GLY A 125 -7.71 -6.93 -16.99
CA GLY A 125 -7.78 -5.85 -17.97
C GLY A 125 -6.41 -5.35 -18.36
N ASP A 126 -6.34 -4.21 -19.04
CA ASP A 126 -5.08 -3.60 -19.45
C ASP A 126 -4.32 -3.11 -18.21
N TYR A 127 -3.10 -3.62 -18.03
CA TYR A 127 -2.25 -3.38 -16.86
C TYR A 127 -2.99 -3.50 -15.52
N ARG A 128 -3.86 -4.52 -15.43
CA ARG A 128 -4.61 -4.85 -14.22
C ARG A 128 -4.67 -6.35 -14.00
N TRP A 129 -4.31 -6.79 -12.80
CA TRP A 129 -4.28 -8.22 -12.42
C TRP A 129 -4.96 -8.45 -11.07
N CYS A 130 -5.27 -9.73 -10.80
CA CYS A 130 -5.65 -10.15 -9.45
C CYS A 130 -4.46 -10.00 -8.50
N ARG A 131 -4.73 -9.78 -7.23
CA ARG A 131 -3.70 -9.74 -6.19
C ARG A 131 -3.03 -11.10 -6.03
N HIS A 132 -1.75 -11.08 -5.70
CA HIS A 132 -1.06 -12.28 -5.22
C HIS A 132 -1.65 -12.73 -3.88
N PRO A 133 -1.80 -14.06 -3.61
CA PRO A 133 -2.37 -14.56 -2.35
C PRO A 133 -1.71 -14.01 -1.09
N LEU A 134 -0.39 -13.87 -1.09
CA LEU A 134 0.36 -13.31 0.04
C LEU A 134 0.06 -11.82 0.32
N ALA A 135 -0.46 -11.06 -0.66
CA ALA A 135 -0.88 -9.68 -0.43
C ALA A 135 -2.09 -9.60 0.53
N TYR A 136 -2.98 -10.59 0.48
CA TYR A 136 -4.10 -10.68 1.43
C TYR A 136 -3.64 -11.01 2.85
N LEU A 137 -2.62 -11.87 2.98
CA LEU A 137 -2.05 -12.20 4.29
C LEU A 137 -1.32 -10.99 4.91
N LEU A 138 -0.63 -10.21 4.08
CA LEU A 138 -0.01 -8.97 4.54
C LEU A 138 -1.07 -7.97 5.03
N GLU A 139 -2.15 -7.77 4.25
CA GLU A 139 -3.25 -6.87 4.61
C GLU A 139 -3.92 -7.32 5.92
N ALA A 140 -4.20 -8.61 6.07
CA ALA A 140 -4.77 -9.14 7.31
C ALA A 140 -3.84 -8.95 8.52
N ALA A 141 -2.53 -9.12 8.35
CA ALA A 141 -1.56 -8.87 9.42
C ALA A 141 -1.48 -7.39 9.80
N ASP A 142 -1.56 -6.50 8.81
CA ASP A 142 -1.59 -5.05 9.00
C ASP A 142 -2.85 -4.63 9.77
N ASP A 143 -4.02 -5.11 9.38
CA ASP A 143 -5.30 -4.85 10.07
C ASP A 143 -5.28 -5.33 11.54
N ILE A 144 -4.70 -6.50 11.82
CA ILE A 144 -4.54 -7.01 13.18
C ILE A 144 -3.63 -6.10 14.00
N CYS A 145 -2.48 -5.68 13.43
CA CYS A 145 -1.56 -4.77 14.11
C CYS A 145 -2.21 -3.43 14.43
N TYR A 146 -2.92 -2.83 13.47
CA TYR A 146 -3.65 -1.58 13.68
C TYR A 146 -4.66 -1.68 14.82
N THR A 147 -5.44 -2.76 14.84
CA THR A 147 -6.45 -2.96 15.89
C THR A 147 -5.83 -2.98 17.28
N LEU A 148 -4.69 -3.65 17.45
CA LEU A 148 -4.00 -3.71 18.74
C LEU A 148 -3.37 -2.37 19.13
N ILE A 149 -2.72 -1.68 18.18
CA ILE A 149 -2.08 -0.39 18.40
C ILE A 149 -3.13 0.67 18.77
N ASP A 150 -4.27 0.70 18.09
CA ASP A 150 -5.37 1.62 18.39
C ASP A 150 -5.94 1.41 19.80
N LEU A 151 -6.02 0.16 20.27
CA LEU A 151 -6.42 -0.15 21.64
C LEU A 151 -5.37 0.32 22.65
N GLU A 152 -4.08 0.09 22.39
CA GLU A 152 -2.97 0.56 23.24
C GLU A 152 -2.95 2.11 23.32
N ASP A 153 -3.12 2.79 22.21
CA ASP A 153 -3.19 4.25 22.14
C ASP A 153 -4.43 4.76 22.90
N GLY A 154 -5.58 4.10 22.73
CA GLY A 154 -6.80 4.43 23.46
C GLY A 154 -6.63 4.34 24.99
N LEU A 155 -5.91 3.33 25.47
CA LEU A 155 -5.55 3.18 26.88
C LEU A 155 -4.55 4.26 27.33
N ALA A 156 -3.49 4.48 26.55
CA ALA A 156 -2.45 5.45 26.88
C ALA A 156 -2.99 6.89 26.94
N LEU A 157 -3.97 7.22 26.11
CA LEU A 157 -4.64 8.52 26.06
C LEU A 157 -5.81 8.64 27.04
N ASN A 158 -6.09 7.62 27.86
CA ASN A 158 -7.24 7.53 28.76
C ASN A 158 -8.59 7.70 28.06
N MET A 159 -8.69 7.32 26.80
CA MET A 159 -9.94 7.26 26.02
C MET A 159 -10.71 5.96 26.29
N LEU A 160 -9.98 4.91 26.67
CA LEU A 160 -10.50 3.58 27.01
C LEU A 160 -10.01 3.21 28.42
N ARG A 161 -10.78 2.40 29.13
CA ARG A 161 -10.39 1.85 30.44
C ARG A 161 -10.00 0.38 30.30
N TYR A 162 -8.98 -0.04 31.02
CA TYR A 162 -8.49 -1.42 30.99
C TYR A 162 -9.59 -2.43 31.31
N GLU A 163 -10.45 -2.12 32.29
CA GLU A 163 -11.55 -2.98 32.72
C GLU A 163 -12.62 -3.20 31.64
N GLU A 164 -12.67 -2.34 30.62
CA GLU A 164 -13.57 -2.49 29.47
C GLU A 164 -12.99 -3.41 28.40
N ILE A 165 -11.65 -3.47 28.30
CA ILE A 165 -10.94 -4.20 27.25
C ILE A 165 -10.54 -5.61 27.70
N GLU A 166 -10.13 -5.78 28.95
CA GLU A 166 -9.68 -7.08 29.48
C GLU A 166 -10.67 -8.23 29.21
N PRO A 167 -12.00 -8.07 29.43
CA PRO A 167 -12.95 -9.14 29.14
C PRO A 167 -13.00 -9.56 27.67
N LEU A 168 -12.77 -8.60 26.74
CA LEU A 168 -12.74 -8.88 25.31
C LEU A 168 -11.54 -9.75 24.93
N PHE A 169 -10.37 -9.44 25.50
CA PHE A 169 -9.17 -10.25 25.28
C PHE A 169 -9.29 -11.64 25.91
N LEU A 170 -9.85 -11.75 27.10
CA LEU A 170 -10.08 -13.04 27.75
C LEU A 170 -11.03 -13.92 26.92
N GLN A 171 -12.09 -13.35 26.37
CA GLN A 171 -13.01 -14.06 25.48
C GLN A 171 -12.28 -14.57 24.21
N LEU A 172 -11.43 -13.74 23.58
CA LEU A 172 -10.64 -14.17 22.42
C LEU A 172 -9.69 -15.32 22.74
N LEU A 173 -9.11 -15.32 23.94
CA LEU A 173 -8.21 -16.41 24.39
C LEU A 173 -8.97 -17.71 24.63
N ASP A 174 -10.19 -17.65 25.16
CA ASP A 174 -11.03 -18.83 25.39
C ASP A 174 -11.47 -19.48 24.06
N ASP A 175 -11.66 -18.68 23.00
CA ASP A 175 -12.02 -19.15 21.66
C ASP A 175 -10.83 -19.71 20.86
N LEU A 176 -9.59 -19.49 21.30
CA LEU A 176 -8.39 -19.99 20.62
C LEU A 176 -8.10 -21.45 21.01
N PRO A 177 -7.67 -22.28 20.05
CA PRO A 177 -7.15 -23.61 20.39
C PRO A 177 -5.93 -23.47 21.31
N PRO A 178 -5.75 -24.38 22.26
CA PRO A 178 -4.58 -24.34 23.13
C PRO A 178 -3.29 -24.30 22.30
N PRO A 179 -2.27 -23.51 22.72
CA PRO A 179 -1.02 -23.45 22.00
C PRO A 179 -0.43 -24.86 21.85
N PRO A 180 0.18 -25.17 20.67
CA PRO A 180 0.83 -26.46 20.49
C PRO A 180 1.91 -26.61 21.58
N GLU A 181 1.89 -27.75 22.27
CA GLU A 181 2.91 -28.07 23.26
C GLU A 181 4.29 -27.90 22.62
N LEU A 182 5.04 -26.92 23.09
CA LEU A 182 6.44 -26.76 22.71
C LEU A 182 7.16 -28.03 23.20
N LYS A 183 7.51 -28.90 22.27
CA LYS A 183 8.40 -29.98 22.58
C LYS A 183 9.71 -29.38 23.10
N GLN A 184 9.98 -29.58 24.38
CA GLN A 184 11.28 -29.29 24.95
C GLN A 184 12.25 -30.31 24.34
N ASP A 185 13.05 -29.89 23.36
CA ASP A 185 14.23 -30.61 22.89
C ASP A 185 15.41 -30.32 23.83
#